data_a62cafb8976fb2b7ad40459489fb83b7
#
_entry.id   a62cafb8976fb2b7ad40459489fb83b7
#
_cell.length_a   1.000
_cell.length_b   1.000
_cell.length_c   1.000
_cell.angle_alpha   90.00
_cell.angle_beta   90.00
_cell.angle_gamma   90.00
#
_symmetry.space_group_name_H-M   'P 1'
#
loop_
_entity.id
_entity.type
_entity.pdbx_description
1 polymer ?
#
loop_
_entity_poly.entity_id
_entity_poly.type
_entity_poly.pdbx_seq_one_letter_code
_entity_poly.pdbx_strand_id
1 'polypeptide(L)'
;MQQFLVLLTFFMASAVAAFAQQGQPATTRTDLMPVSMAGDLTLYYAVKSQVTKLEVFSSAMGTPVFYQGSTTLHFYASETDLQAVLAGSEEVKPAVTVALGDAARRTLLVFVPAAEKTWQCRAFPIDDGQLGAGEYRVFNFSNKKAAGLMGDLRFVINPGGHHDVRGSTWRDKDGDLGVQFGHLDAKGQATMSYSSIWGHSKLSRQFLFLVSNPQDPTSLEIRKFHDVPSVPSRGYEPPKP
;
A
#
# COMPACT_ATOMS: atom_id res chain seq x y z
N MET A 1 -61.43 -36.36 8.11
CA MET A 1 -60.18 -36.57 7.33
C MET A 1 -59.96 -35.40 6.39
N GLN A 2 -60.01 -34.13 6.87
CA GLN A 2 -59.96 -32.93 6.01
C GLN A 2 -59.23 -31.72 6.63
N GLN A 3 -58.43 -31.94 7.67
CA GLN A 3 -57.70 -30.85 8.37
C GLN A 3 -56.17 -30.95 8.33
N PHE A 4 -55.61 -31.87 7.52
CA PHE A 4 -54.14 -32.07 7.45
C PHE A 4 -53.47 -31.51 6.18
N LEU A 5 -54.22 -30.86 5.27
CA LEU A 5 -53.69 -30.41 3.98
C LEU A 5 -53.34 -28.92 3.88
N VAL A 6 -53.58 -28.13 4.93
CA VAL A 6 -53.35 -26.66 4.89
C VAL A 6 -52.01 -26.24 5.53
N LEU A 7 -51.32 -27.13 6.24
CA LEU A 7 -50.10 -26.78 6.95
C LEU A 7 -48.81 -26.98 6.13
N LEU A 8 -48.88 -27.58 4.92
CA LEU A 8 -47.69 -27.88 4.11
C LEU A 8 -47.37 -26.81 3.06
N THR A 9 -48.26 -25.88 2.80
CA THR A 9 -48.06 -24.82 1.79
C THR A 9 -47.40 -23.56 2.31
N PHE A 10 -47.29 -23.37 3.64
CA PHE A 10 -46.65 -22.16 4.20
C PHE A 10 -45.14 -22.29 4.43
N PHE A 11 -44.55 -23.48 4.32
CA PHE A 11 -43.12 -23.69 4.56
C PHE A 11 -42.24 -23.58 3.32
N MET A 12 -42.80 -23.51 2.12
CA MET A 12 -42.03 -23.38 0.88
C MET A 12 -41.78 -21.94 0.43
N ALA A 13 -42.48 -20.96 1.00
CA ALA A 13 -42.32 -19.55 0.60
C ALA A 13 -41.17 -18.84 1.33
N SER A 14 -40.64 -19.41 2.42
CA SER A 14 -39.57 -18.76 3.23
C SER A 14 -38.15 -19.11 2.79
N ALA A 15 -37.98 -20.10 1.91
CA ALA A 15 -36.64 -20.55 1.46
C ALA A 15 -36.09 -19.77 0.25
N VAL A 16 -36.91 -18.99 -0.46
CA VAL A 16 -36.48 -18.29 -1.68
C VAL A 16 -35.91 -16.86 -1.38
N ALA A 17 -36.18 -16.32 -0.20
CA ALA A 17 -35.70 -14.98 0.17
C ALA A 17 -34.24 -14.95 0.68
N ALA A 18 -33.61 -16.09 0.94
CA ALA A 18 -32.25 -16.16 1.49
C ALA A 18 -31.13 -16.12 0.44
N PHE A 19 -31.44 -16.24 -0.87
CA PHE A 19 -30.44 -16.26 -1.94
C PHE A 19 -30.22 -14.92 -2.66
N ALA A 20 -30.92 -13.85 -2.28
CA ALA A 20 -30.84 -12.55 -2.97
C ALA A 20 -29.92 -11.52 -2.33
N GLN A 21 -29.14 -11.88 -1.31
CA GLN A 21 -28.05 -11.04 -0.78
C GLN A 21 -26.68 -11.57 -1.21
N GLN A 22 -26.48 -11.78 -2.50
CA GLN A 22 -25.13 -11.70 -3.04
C GLN A 22 -24.72 -10.23 -2.94
N GLY A 23 -23.98 -9.94 -1.87
CA GLY A 23 -23.59 -8.58 -1.53
C GLY A 23 -22.92 -7.89 -2.71
N GLN A 24 -23.34 -6.66 -2.99
CA GLN A 24 -22.59 -5.81 -3.93
C GLN A 24 -21.10 -5.89 -3.56
N PRO A 25 -20.20 -6.04 -4.54
CA PRO A 25 -18.79 -6.10 -4.26
C PRO A 25 -18.41 -4.87 -3.43
N ALA A 26 -17.69 -5.10 -2.33
CA ALA A 26 -17.25 -4.02 -1.46
C ALA A 26 -16.48 -2.99 -2.29
N THR A 27 -16.84 -1.72 -2.14
CA THR A 27 -16.19 -0.61 -2.85
C THR A 27 -15.39 0.24 -1.89
N THR A 28 -14.28 0.78 -2.36
CA THR A 28 -13.44 1.71 -1.62
C THR A 28 -13.19 2.98 -2.42
N ARG A 29 -12.87 4.05 -1.70
CA ARG A 29 -12.44 5.33 -2.28
C ARG A 29 -11.13 5.74 -1.60
N THR A 30 -10.06 5.94 -2.39
CA THR A 30 -8.73 6.25 -1.88
C THR A 30 -7.86 6.89 -2.95
N ASP A 31 -6.82 7.59 -2.54
CA ASP A 31 -5.76 8.05 -3.43
C ASP A 31 -4.63 7.02 -3.42
N LEU A 32 -4.37 6.39 -4.56
CA LEU A 32 -3.30 5.41 -4.73
C LEU A 32 -1.95 6.13 -4.84
N MET A 33 -0.99 5.70 -4.03
CA MET A 33 0.39 6.20 -4.00
C MET A 33 1.33 5.05 -4.34
N PRO A 34 1.61 4.80 -5.65
CA PRO A 34 2.42 3.66 -6.06
C PRO A 34 3.91 3.94 -5.93
N VAL A 35 4.66 2.95 -5.43
CA VAL A 35 6.13 2.91 -5.42
C VAL A 35 6.62 1.52 -5.78
N SER A 36 7.78 1.43 -6.44
CA SER A 36 8.41 0.15 -6.78
C SER A 36 9.70 -0.07 -5.99
N MET A 37 9.90 -1.30 -5.54
CA MET A 37 11.14 -1.72 -4.87
C MET A 37 12.23 -2.17 -5.85
N ALA A 38 11.94 -2.28 -7.16
CA ALA A 38 12.96 -2.65 -8.15
C ALA A 38 12.52 -2.22 -9.56
N GLY A 39 13.15 -1.17 -10.08
CA GLY A 39 12.86 -0.65 -11.42
C GLY A 39 11.48 -0.02 -11.56
N ASP A 40 11.32 0.76 -12.61
CA ASP A 40 10.05 1.42 -12.92
C ASP A 40 9.10 0.44 -13.61
N LEU A 41 7.79 0.61 -13.37
CA LEU A 41 6.73 -0.22 -13.93
C LEU A 41 5.68 0.62 -14.62
N THR A 42 5.09 0.05 -15.66
CA THR A 42 3.84 0.53 -16.22
C THR A 42 2.80 -0.57 -16.08
N LEU A 43 1.69 -0.25 -15.46
CA LEU A 43 0.58 -1.16 -15.22
C LEU A 43 -0.73 -0.52 -15.68
N TYR A 44 -1.73 -1.35 -15.93
CA TYR A 44 -3.06 -0.92 -16.36
C TYR A 44 -4.12 -1.53 -15.46
N TYR A 45 -5.15 -0.74 -15.14
CA TYR A 45 -6.31 -1.20 -14.39
C TYR A 45 -7.58 -0.54 -14.93
N ALA A 46 -8.74 -1.08 -14.58
CA ALA A 46 -10.02 -0.51 -15.00
C ALA A 46 -10.83 0.00 -13.82
N VAL A 47 -11.50 1.13 -14.03
CA VAL A 47 -12.56 1.67 -13.18
C VAL A 47 -13.79 1.85 -14.04
N LYS A 48 -14.90 1.17 -13.72
CA LYS A 48 -16.16 1.23 -14.52
C LYS A 48 -15.92 1.04 -16.03
N SER A 49 -15.13 0.03 -16.40
CA SER A 49 -14.72 -0.29 -17.77
C SER A 49 -13.80 0.74 -18.45
N GLN A 50 -13.37 1.77 -17.75
CA GLN A 50 -12.42 2.75 -18.25
C GLN A 50 -11.00 2.33 -17.92
N VAL A 51 -10.16 2.17 -18.96
CA VAL A 51 -8.75 1.81 -18.79
C VAL A 51 -7.97 2.99 -18.23
N THR A 52 -7.18 2.73 -17.22
CA THR A 52 -6.29 3.72 -16.59
C THR A 52 -4.86 3.17 -16.55
N LYS A 53 -3.91 3.97 -17.02
CA LYS A 53 -2.48 3.69 -16.92
C LYS A 53 -1.95 4.14 -15.57
N LEU A 54 -1.19 3.27 -14.88
CA LEU A 54 -0.48 3.55 -13.65
C LEU A 54 1.03 3.48 -13.91
N GLU A 55 1.71 4.59 -13.71
CA GLU A 55 3.18 4.66 -13.73
C GLU A 55 3.69 4.53 -12.30
N VAL A 56 4.60 3.60 -12.07
CA VAL A 56 5.18 3.28 -10.77
C VAL A 56 6.68 3.46 -10.85
N PHE A 57 7.22 4.36 -10.04
CA PHE A 57 8.63 4.69 -10.05
C PHE A 57 9.37 4.02 -8.89
N SER A 58 10.64 3.68 -9.12
CA SER A 58 11.53 3.09 -8.14
C SER A 58 12.38 4.11 -7.38
N SER A 59 12.50 5.33 -7.93
CA SER A 59 13.34 6.40 -7.38
C SER A 59 12.55 7.53 -6.71
N ALA A 60 11.25 7.65 -7.00
CA ALA A 60 10.39 8.70 -6.48
C ALA A 60 8.96 8.20 -6.31
N MET A 61 8.18 8.89 -5.48
CA MET A 61 6.74 8.72 -5.45
C MET A 61 6.11 9.55 -6.56
N GLY A 62 5.28 8.89 -7.38
CA GLY A 62 4.47 9.58 -8.38
C GLY A 62 3.36 10.41 -7.74
N THR A 63 2.69 11.24 -8.56
CA THR A 63 1.48 11.95 -8.13
C THR A 63 0.42 10.94 -7.72
N PRO A 64 -0.22 11.10 -6.53
CA PRO A 64 -1.30 10.22 -6.12
C PRO A 64 -2.42 10.15 -7.15
N VAL A 65 -3.00 8.98 -7.34
CA VAL A 65 -4.06 8.73 -8.34
C VAL A 65 -5.36 8.42 -7.60
N PHE A 66 -6.39 9.22 -7.86
CA PHE A 66 -7.70 8.97 -7.29
C PHE A 66 -8.28 7.66 -7.81
N TYR A 67 -8.76 6.83 -6.90
CA TYR A 67 -9.40 5.54 -7.17
C TYR A 67 -10.73 5.43 -6.45
N GLN A 68 -11.75 4.98 -7.17
CA GLN A 68 -13.04 4.62 -6.61
C GLN A 68 -13.54 3.36 -7.33
N GLY A 69 -13.54 2.24 -6.63
CA GLY A 69 -13.88 0.94 -7.22
C GLY A 69 -13.87 -0.19 -6.21
N SER A 70 -13.66 -1.42 -6.70
CA SER A 70 -13.57 -2.62 -5.89
C SER A 70 -12.46 -2.52 -4.83
N THR A 71 -12.68 -3.13 -3.67
CA THR A 71 -11.62 -3.31 -2.65
C THR A 71 -10.52 -4.27 -3.11
N THR A 72 -10.76 -5.06 -4.15
CA THR A 72 -9.73 -5.86 -4.83
C THR A 72 -9.41 -5.21 -6.16
N LEU A 73 -8.16 -4.82 -6.34
CA LEU A 73 -7.66 -4.15 -7.54
C LEU A 73 -6.74 -5.10 -8.31
N HIS A 74 -7.04 -5.25 -9.61
CA HIS A 74 -6.28 -6.08 -10.54
C HIS A 74 -5.49 -5.18 -11.48
N PHE A 75 -4.20 -5.44 -11.60
CA PHE A 75 -3.31 -4.76 -12.53
C PHE A 75 -2.88 -5.69 -13.65
N TYR A 76 -2.80 -5.18 -14.87
CA TYR A 76 -2.40 -5.89 -16.08
C TYR A 76 -1.11 -5.30 -16.62
N ALA A 77 -0.29 -6.14 -17.24
CA ALA A 77 1.01 -5.73 -17.77
C ALA A 77 0.88 -4.86 -19.02
N SER A 78 -0.21 -5.02 -19.79
CA SER A 78 -0.46 -4.24 -20.99
C SER A 78 -1.91 -3.76 -21.06
N GLU A 79 -2.13 -2.69 -21.82
CA GLU A 79 -3.48 -2.21 -22.13
C GLU A 79 -4.27 -3.24 -22.93
N THR A 80 -3.60 -3.95 -23.84
CA THR A 80 -4.22 -5.00 -24.66
C THR A 80 -4.78 -6.14 -23.81
N ASP A 81 -4.03 -6.59 -22.80
CA ASP A 81 -4.50 -7.62 -21.86
C ASP A 81 -5.76 -7.17 -21.13
N LEU A 82 -5.75 -5.94 -20.63
CA LEU A 82 -6.92 -5.40 -19.93
C LEU A 82 -8.12 -5.24 -20.87
N GLN A 83 -7.93 -4.80 -22.10
CA GLN A 83 -9.00 -4.69 -23.10
C GLN A 83 -9.60 -6.07 -23.42
N ALA A 84 -8.77 -7.11 -23.56
CA ALA A 84 -9.23 -8.48 -23.78
C ALA A 84 -10.12 -8.96 -22.61
N VAL A 85 -9.73 -8.68 -21.36
CA VAL A 85 -10.54 -9.02 -20.16
C VAL A 85 -11.86 -8.26 -20.17
N LEU A 86 -11.85 -6.97 -20.49
CA LEU A 86 -13.06 -6.15 -20.56
C LEU A 86 -14.00 -6.64 -21.69
N ALA A 87 -13.45 -7.26 -22.73
CA ALA A 87 -14.21 -7.90 -23.81
C ALA A 87 -14.68 -9.34 -23.45
N GLY A 88 -14.38 -9.83 -22.24
CA GLY A 88 -14.85 -11.13 -21.74
C GLY A 88 -13.85 -12.27 -21.89
N SER A 89 -12.57 -12.02 -22.17
CA SER A 89 -11.55 -13.08 -22.19
C SER A 89 -11.23 -13.55 -20.77
N GLU A 90 -11.37 -14.86 -20.52
CA GLU A 90 -10.98 -15.50 -19.26
C GLU A 90 -9.55 -16.03 -19.24
N GLU A 91 -8.85 -16.01 -20.38
CA GLU A 91 -7.49 -16.54 -20.53
C GLU A 91 -6.43 -15.58 -19.93
N VAL A 92 -6.71 -14.27 -19.95
CA VAL A 92 -5.80 -13.24 -19.49
C VAL A 92 -5.89 -13.09 -17.97
N LYS A 93 -4.78 -13.35 -17.29
CA LYS A 93 -4.69 -13.20 -15.83
C LYS A 93 -4.07 -11.85 -15.45
N PRO A 94 -4.48 -11.28 -14.30
CA PRO A 94 -3.80 -10.10 -13.77
C PRO A 94 -2.32 -10.36 -13.51
N ALA A 95 -1.47 -9.40 -13.86
CA ALA A 95 -0.05 -9.42 -13.50
C ALA A 95 0.14 -9.25 -12.00
N VAL A 96 -0.74 -8.47 -11.35
CA VAL A 96 -0.74 -8.23 -9.91
C VAL A 96 -2.18 -8.06 -9.42
N THR A 97 -2.49 -8.65 -8.27
CA THR A 97 -3.74 -8.43 -7.56
C THR A 97 -3.44 -7.93 -6.15
N VAL A 98 -4.16 -6.90 -5.70
CA VAL A 98 -4.01 -6.35 -4.35
C VAL A 98 -5.37 -6.10 -3.71
N ALA A 99 -5.48 -6.44 -2.42
CA ALA A 99 -6.60 -6.01 -1.58
C ALA A 99 -6.26 -4.65 -0.95
N LEU A 100 -7.11 -3.65 -1.16
CA LEU A 100 -6.89 -2.29 -0.69
C LEU A 100 -7.26 -2.12 0.80
N GLY A 101 -7.98 -3.10 1.37
CA GLY A 101 -8.45 -3.03 2.76
C GLY A 101 -9.55 -1.98 2.98
N ASP A 102 -9.65 -1.51 4.21
CA ASP A 102 -10.62 -0.49 4.60
C ASP A 102 -10.33 0.84 3.91
N ALA A 103 -11.38 1.64 3.72
CA ALA A 103 -11.28 2.94 3.09
C ALA A 103 -10.36 3.88 3.91
N ALA A 104 -9.22 4.21 3.34
CA ALA A 104 -8.32 5.25 3.84
C ALA A 104 -8.24 6.38 2.81
N ARG A 105 -7.98 7.60 3.27
CA ARG A 105 -7.82 8.74 2.36
C ARG A 105 -6.76 8.47 1.30
N ARG A 106 -5.65 7.84 1.69
CA ARG A 106 -4.55 7.45 0.82
C ARG A 106 -4.15 6.00 1.08
N THR A 107 -3.74 5.32 0.03
CA THR A 107 -3.22 3.95 0.10
C THR A 107 -1.88 3.87 -0.61
N LEU A 108 -0.83 3.59 0.16
CA LEU A 108 0.50 3.33 -0.38
C LEU A 108 0.53 1.93 -0.98
N LEU A 109 0.80 1.83 -2.27
CA LEU A 109 0.98 0.59 -2.99
C LEU A 109 2.46 0.32 -3.20
N VAL A 110 2.97 -0.73 -2.58
CA VAL A 110 4.38 -1.11 -2.64
C VAL A 110 4.52 -2.33 -3.52
N PHE A 111 5.10 -2.15 -4.71
CA PHE A 111 5.38 -3.22 -5.66
C PHE A 111 6.75 -3.81 -5.36
N VAL A 112 6.79 -5.10 -5.06
CA VAL A 112 8.00 -5.85 -4.71
C VAL A 112 8.21 -6.93 -5.77
N PRO A 113 9.42 -7.11 -6.32
CA PRO A 113 9.69 -8.22 -7.21
C PRO A 113 9.46 -9.55 -6.49
N ALA A 114 8.83 -10.47 -7.18
CA ALA A 114 8.65 -11.85 -6.77
C ALA A 114 9.48 -12.79 -7.67
N ALA A 115 9.37 -14.10 -7.50
CA ALA A 115 10.03 -15.06 -8.36
C ALA A 115 9.57 -14.91 -9.82
N GLU A 116 10.38 -15.34 -10.77
CA GLU A 116 10.04 -15.48 -12.19
C GLU A 116 9.57 -14.19 -12.90
N LYS A 117 10.15 -13.04 -12.55
CA LYS A 117 9.80 -11.73 -13.11
C LYS A 117 8.35 -11.31 -12.84
N THR A 118 7.72 -11.90 -11.84
CA THR A 118 6.40 -11.47 -11.35
C THR A 118 6.54 -10.39 -10.28
N TRP A 119 5.40 -9.79 -9.91
CA TRP A 119 5.34 -8.75 -8.91
C TRP A 119 4.30 -9.10 -7.84
N GLN A 120 4.60 -8.73 -6.62
CA GLN A 120 3.64 -8.68 -5.54
C GLN A 120 3.37 -7.22 -5.18
N CYS A 121 2.13 -6.90 -4.84
CA CYS A 121 1.77 -5.58 -4.35
C CYS A 121 1.24 -5.71 -2.92
N ARG A 122 1.74 -4.84 -2.03
CA ARG A 122 1.23 -4.69 -0.66
C ARG A 122 0.59 -3.31 -0.55
N ALA A 123 -0.62 -3.27 -0.01
CA ALA A 123 -1.34 -2.02 0.25
C ALA A 123 -1.21 -1.64 1.74
N PHE A 124 -0.90 -0.38 1.99
CA PHE A 124 -0.82 0.17 3.34
C PHE A 124 -1.71 1.42 3.40
N PRO A 125 -2.77 1.39 4.22
CA PRO A 125 -3.60 2.57 4.42
C PRO A 125 -2.79 3.67 5.10
N ILE A 126 -2.93 4.88 4.61
CA ILE A 126 -2.29 6.07 5.15
C ILE A 126 -3.37 7.06 5.54
N ASP A 127 -3.53 7.23 6.83
CA ASP A 127 -4.40 8.26 7.39
C ASP A 127 -3.55 9.48 7.75
N ASP A 128 -3.94 10.66 7.27
CA ASP A 128 -3.24 11.91 7.57
C ASP A 128 -3.30 12.26 9.08
N GLY A 129 -4.28 11.74 9.80
CA GLY A 129 -4.34 11.82 11.27
C GLY A 129 -3.32 10.92 11.97
N GLN A 130 -2.86 9.86 11.28
CA GLN A 130 -1.87 8.92 11.82
C GLN A 130 -0.44 9.26 11.39
N LEU A 131 -0.25 9.80 10.21
CA LEU A 131 1.08 10.17 9.68
C LEU A 131 0.99 11.51 8.94
N GLY A 132 1.41 12.56 9.59
CA GLY A 132 1.39 13.93 9.08
C GLY A 132 2.66 14.34 8.35
N ALA A 133 2.69 15.61 7.92
CA ALA A 133 3.91 16.24 7.42
C ALA A 133 4.97 16.33 8.54
N GLY A 134 6.23 16.23 8.17
CA GLY A 134 7.36 16.17 9.10
C GLY A 134 7.53 14.80 9.80
N GLU A 135 6.75 13.81 9.48
CA GLU A 135 6.80 12.47 10.11
C GLU A 135 7.32 11.40 9.14
N TYR A 136 7.76 10.29 9.69
CA TYR A 136 8.30 9.16 8.93
C TYR A 136 7.55 7.89 9.27
N ARG A 137 7.27 7.05 8.26
CA ARG A 137 6.90 5.65 8.45
C ARG A 137 8.02 4.77 7.94
N VAL A 138 8.57 3.95 8.82
CA VAL A 138 9.68 3.05 8.51
C VAL A 138 9.13 1.63 8.41
N PHE A 139 9.26 1.01 7.24
CA PHE A 139 8.87 -0.37 6.99
C PHE A 139 10.10 -1.29 7.04
N ASN A 140 9.96 -2.43 7.66
CA ASN A 140 11.00 -3.46 7.65
C ASN A 140 10.65 -4.58 6.67
N PHE A 141 11.23 -4.53 5.48
CA PHE A 141 11.11 -5.56 4.44
C PHE A 141 12.29 -6.55 4.48
N SER A 142 13.16 -6.43 5.47
CA SER A 142 14.21 -7.42 5.70
C SER A 142 13.66 -8.63 6.46
N ASN A 143 14.43 -9.72 6.48
CA ASN A 143 14.09 -10.95 7.20
C ASN A 143 14.54 -10.97 8.67
N LYS A 144 15.14 -9.88 9.16
CA LYS A 144 15.63 -9.71 10.54
C LYS A 144 14.88 -8.57 11.23
N LYS A 145 14.88 -8.56 12.57
CA LYS A 145 14.45 -7.38 13.32
C LYS A 145 15.36 -6.21 12.99
N ALA A 146 14.79 -5.12 12.55
CA ALA A 146 15.52 -3.87 12.29
C ALA A 146 15.54 -3.00 13.53
N ALA A 147 16.68 -2.36 13.79
CA ALA A 147 16.83 -1.31 14.80
C ALA A 147 17.04 0.02 14.10
N GLY A 148 16.46 1.10 14.63
CA GLY A 148 16.60 2.45 14.12
C GLY A 148 16.85 3.47 15.23
N LEU A 149 17.60 4.50 14.88
CA LEU A 149 17.74 5.75 15.64
C LEU A 149 17.53 6.90 14.66
N MET A 150 16.57 7.78 14.96
CA MET A 150 16.30 8.99 14.18
C MET A 150 16.22 10.18 15.16
N GLY A 151 17.19 11.08 15.07
CA GLY A 151 17.39 12.09 16.10
C GLY A 151 17.67 11.43 17.46
N ASP A 152 16.76 11.63 18.41
CA ASP A 152 16.80 11.06 19.75
C ASP A 152 15.90 9.80 19.92
N LEU A 153 15.13 9.45 18.88
CA LEU A 153 14.16 8.36 18.95
C LEU A 153 14.77 7.03 18.53
N ARG A 154 14.70 6.04 19.42
CA ARG A 154 15.10 4.65 19.17
C ARG A 154 13.88 3.78 18.97
N PHE A 155 13.94 2.88 18.01
CA PHE A 155 12.85 1.93 17.74
C PHE A 155 13.35 0.61 17.18
N VAL A 156 12.49 -0.40 17.27
CA VAL A 156 12.72 -1.74 16.70
C VAL A 156 11.49 -2.14 15.89
N ILE A 157 11.71 -2.74 14.72
CA ILE A 157 10.66 -3.16 13.82
C ILE A 157 10.85 -4.64 13.49
N ASN A 158 9.81 -5.44 13.73
CA ASN A 158 9.80 -6.85 13.32
C ASN A 158 9.78 -6.98 11.78
N PRO A 159 10.27 -8.11 11.20
CA PRO A 159 10.10 -8.38 9.77
C PRO A 159 8.65 -8.20 9.31
N GLY A 160 8.45 -7.52 8.20
CA GLY A 160 7.12 -7.22 7.63
C GLY A 160 6.31 -6.15 8.36
N GLY A 161 6.79 -5.65 9.51
CA GLY A 161 6.15 -4.57 10.29
C GLY A 161 6.56 -3.17 9.84
N HIS A 162 5.98 -2.18 10.51
CA HIS A 162 6.36 -0.77 10.36
C HIS A 162 6.37 -0.04 11.72
N HIS A 163 6.95 1.15 11.74
CA HIS A 163 6.97 2.05 12.90
C HIS A 163 6.83 3.51 12.42
N ASP A 164 5.96 4.27 13.08
CA ASP A 164 5.79 5.69 12.83
C ASP A 164 6.72 6.50 13.75
N VAL A 165 7.61 7.29 13.15
CA VAL A 165 8.58 8.11 13.86
C VAL A 165 8.11 9.56 13.87
N ARG A 166 7.83 10.08 15.08
CA ARG A 166 7.26 11.40 15.31
C ARG A 166 8.12 12.15 16.32
N GLY A 167 9.16 12.81 15.84
CA GLY A 167 10.09 13.51 16.71
C GLY A 167 9.57 14.88 17.16
N SER A 168 9.26 15.04 18.43
CA SER A 168 8.75 16.31 18.98
C SER A 168 9.77 17.44 18.88
N THR A 169 11.05 17.14 18.80
CA THR A 169 12.13 18.13 18.79
C THR A 169 12.44 18.67 17.39
N TRP A 170 12.12 17.90 16.34
CA TRP A 170 12.50 18.22 14.96
C TRP A 170 11.34 18.22 13.96
N ARG A 171 10.22 17.54 14.23
CA ARG A 171 9.08 17.37 13.30
C ARG A 171 8.64 18.68 12.63
N ASP A 172 8.50 19.74 13.41
CA ASP A 172 7.95 21.02 12.96
C ASP A 172 9.02 22.02 12.48
N LYS A 173 10.24 21.53 12.20
CA LYS A 173 11.38 22.33 11.75
C LYS A 173 11.99 21.71 10.49
N ASP A 174 12.53 22.55 9.63
CA ASP A 174 13.46 22.11 8.59
C ASP A 174 14.87 22.03 9.17
N GLY A 175 15.70 21.10 8.71
CA GLY A 175 17.08 20.97 9.16
C GLY A 175 17.67 19.58 8.98
N ASP A 176 18.78 19.35 9.67
CA ASP A 176 19.51 18.10 9.62
C ASP A 176 18.99 17.12 10.66
N LEU A 177 18.80 15.87 10.25
CA LEU A 177 18.35 14.76 11.08
C LEU A 177 19.39 13.63 11.03
N GLY A 178 20.03 13.36 12.16
CA GLY A 178 20.90 12.19 12.29
C GLY A 178 20.11 10.91 12.28
N VAL A 179 20.52 9.92 11.47
CA VAL A 179 19.84 8.64 11.33
C VAL A 179 20.82 7.49 11.38
N GLN A 180 20.42 6.40 12.03
CA GLN A 180 21.16 5.15 12.05
C GLN A 180 20.18 3.98 11.91
N PHE A 181 20.56 2.98 11.13
CA PHE A 181 19.78 1.75 10.97
C PHE A 181 20.68 0.53 11.00
N GLY A 182 20.13 -0.58 11.46
CA GLY A 182 20.82 -1.84 11.52
C GLY A 182 19.89 -3.00 11.91
N HIS A 183 20.48 -4.09 12.32
CA HIS A 183 19.75 -5.29 12.73
C HIS A 183 19.95 -5.57 14.22
N LEU A 184 18.98 -6.25 14.84
CA LEU A 184 19.17 -6.90 16.12
C LEU A 184 19.68 -8.33 15.90
N ASP A 185 20.69 -8.72 16.68
CA ASP A 185 21.12 -10.11 16.78
C ASP A 185 20.16 -10.96 17.63
N ALA A 186 20.46 -12.26 17.75
CA ALA A 186 19.66 -13.17 18.56
C ALA A 186 19.66 -12.83 20.07
N LYS A 187 20.62 -12.04 20.53
CA LYS A 187 20.73 -11.56 21.92
C LYS A 187 20.06 -10.21 22.14
N GLY A 188 19.47 -9.63 21.06
CA GLY A 188 18.84 -8.30 21.11
C GLY A 188 19.83 -7.14 21.06
N GLN A 189 21.09 -7.38 20.68
CA GLN A 189 22.09 -6.33 20.51
C GLN A 189 21.97 -5.74 19.11
N ALA A 190 21.96 -4.41 19.01
CA ALA A 190 21.87 -3.70 17.74
C ALA A 190 23.25 -3.59 17.08
N THR A 191 23.37 -4.07 15.85
CA THR A 191 24.51 -3.81 14.97
C THR A 191 24.09 -2.81 13.92
N MET A 192 24.55 -1.57 14.03
CA MET A 192 24.24 -0.50 13.07
C MET A 192 25.11 -0.67 11.82
N SER A 193 24.47 -0.79 10.66
CA SER A 193 25.12 -0.96 9.35
C SER A 193 24.98 0.29 8.46
N TYR A 194 24.16 1.24 8.87
CA TYR A 194 23.95 2.52 8.18
C TYR A 194 23.96 3.67 9.15
N SER A 195 24.67 4.76 8.83
CA SER A 195 24.67 6.01 9.58
C SER A 195 24.81 7.18 8.62
N SER A 196 23.97 8.20 8.77
CA SER A 196 23.97 9.37 7.88
C SER A 196 23.31 10.57 8.57
N ILE A 197 23.45 11.73 7.94
CA ILE A 197 22.68 12.95 8.24
C ILE A 197 21.80 13.23 7.02
N TRP A 198 20.49 13.37 7.26
CA TRP A 198 19.51 13.64 6.22
C TRP A 198 18.92 15.04 6.37
N GLY A 199 18.70 15.69 5.24
CA GLY A 199 17.84 16.86 5.22
C GLY A 199 16.42 16.45 5.58
N HIS A 200 15.86 17.06 6.60
CA HIS A 200 14.48 16.90 7.05
C HIS A 200 13.64 18.10 6.62
N SER A 201 12.42 17.84 6.15
CA SER A 201 11.44 18.88 5.84
C SER A 201 10.14 18.66 6.61
N LYS A 202 9.69 19.71 7.30
CA LYS A 202 8.40 19.74 7.99
C LYS A 202 7.19 19.73 7.06
N LEU A 203 7.37 19.93 5.75
CA LEU A 203 6.28 19.99 4.77
C LEU A 203 5.97 18.65 4.11
N SER A 204 6.88 17.68 4.24
CA SER A 204 6.74 16.35 3.64
C SER A 204 6.73 15.25 4.71
N ARG A 205 5.98 14.20 4.47
CA ARG A 205 6.16 12.92 5.19
C ARG A 205 7.00 11.98 4.35
N GLN A 206 7.63 11.01 5.00
CA GLN A 206 8.54 10.12 4.32
C GLN A 206 8.23 8.67 4.65
N PHE A 207 8.35 7.84 3.62
CA PHE A 207 8.24 6.39 3.71
C PHE A 207 9.62 5.79 3.49
N LEU A 208 10.13 5.09 4.51
CA LEU A 208 11.42 4.43 4.48
C LEU A 208 11.22 2.93 4.41
N PHE A 209 11.94 2.28 3.52
CA PHE A 209 11.92 0.83 3.39
C PHE A 209 13.30 0.29 3.68
N LEU A 210 13.40 -0.47 4.77
CA LEU A 210 14.60 -1.21 5.16
C LEU A 210 14.55 -2.57 4.45
N VAL A 211 15.42 -2.79 3.48
CA VAL A 211 15.46 -4.00 2.67
C VAL A 211 16.78 -4.72 2.94
N SER A 212 16.78 -6.06 2.95
CA SER A 212 18.03 -6.82 3.02
C SER A 212 18.87 -6.53 1.79
N ASN A 213 20.14 -6.16 1.98
CA ASN A 213 21.05 -6.02 0.87
C ASN A 213 21.37 -7.43 0.30
N PRO A 214 21.07 -7.74 -0.96
CA PRO A 214 21.32 -9.06 -1.53
C PRO A 214 22.81 -9.41 -1.65
N GLN A 215 23.69 -8.40 -1.69
CA GLN A 215 25.13 -8.57 -1.78
C GLN A 215 25.81 -8.70 -0.40
N ASP A 216 25.16 -8.16 0.65
CA ASP A 216 25.64 -8.22 2.02
C ASP A 216 24.45 -8.40 2.98
N PRO A 217 24.10 -9.64 3.37
CA PRO A 217 22.98 -9.91 4.28
C PRO A 217 23.15 -9.34 5.70
N THR A 218 24.30 -8.76 6.01
CA THR A 218 24.54 -8.07 7.30
C THR A 218 24.21 -6.60 7.26
N SER A 219 24.03 -6.02 6.06
CA SER A 219 23.67 -4.63 5.87
C SER A 219 22.23 -4.44 5.39
N LEU A 220 21.72 -3.21 5.55
CA LEU A 220 20.43 -2.78 5.06
C LEU A 220 20.60 -1.82 3.88
N GLU A 221 19.83 -2.03 2.83
CA GLU A 221 19.54 -1.02 1.83
C GLU A 221 18.36 -0.19 2.30
N ILE A 222 18.44 1.13 2.19
CA ILE A 222 17.39 2.05 2.61
C ILE A 222 16.85 2.77 1.39
N ARG A 223 15.55 2.60 1.14
CA ARG A 223 14.84 3.33 0.10
C ARG A 223 13.94 4.37 0.75
N LYS A 224 14.00 5.59 0.24
CA LYS A 224 13.31 6.74 0.81
C LYS A 224 12.41 7.38 -0.24
N PHE A 225 11.12 7.50 0.08
CA PHE A 225 10.13 8.15 -0.76
C PHE A 225 9.50 9.31 0.00
N HIS A 226 9.32 10.42 -0.71
CA HIS A 226 8.71 11.64 -0.16
C HIS A 226 7.28 11.77 -0.65
N ASP A 227 6.37 12.11 0.27
CA ASP A 227 5.01 12.53 -0.03
C ASP A 227 4.75 13.91 0.57
N VAL A 228 4.10 14.77 -0.21
CA VAL A 228 3.62 16.07 0.27
C VAL A 228 2.11 15.98 0.44
N PRO A 229 1.58 15.88 1.66
CA PRO A 229 0.17 15.59 1.92
C PRO A 229 -0.81 16.60 1.28
N SER A 230 -0.35 17.84 1.03
CA SER A 230 -1.15 18.89 0.41
C SER A 230 -1.26 18.78 -1.12
N VAL A 231 -0.48 17.90 -1.78
CA VAL A 231 -0.56 17.75 -3.25
C VAL A 231 -1.85 17.03 -3.61
N PRO A 232 -2.71 17.61 -4.48
CA PRO A 232 -3.93 16.97 -4.96
C PRO A 232 -3.64 15.70 -5.75
N SER A 233 -4.54 14.74 -5.67
CA SER A 233 -4.45 13.51 -6.46
C SER A 233 -4.87 13.76 -7.90
N ARG A 234 -4.17 13.10 -8.84
CA ARG A 234 -4.55 13.08 -10.25
C ARG A 234 -5.90 12.36 -10.40
N GLY A 235 -6.81 12.92 -11.21
CA GLY A 235 -8.13 12.35 -11.46
C GLY A 235 -9.17 12.66 -10.36
N TYR A 236 -8.82 13.47 -9.36
CA TYR A 236 -9.81 13.99 -8.42
C TYR A 236 -10.55 15.17 -9.04
N GLU A 237 -11.83 14.97 -9.32
CA GLU A 237 -12.74 16.07 -9.61
C GLU A 237 -13.50 16.39 -8.31
N PRO A 238 -13.36 17.61 -7.75
CA PRO A 238 -14.15 17.99 -6.59
C PRO A 238 -15.64 17.97 -6.95
N PRO A 239 -16.54 17.63 -6.01
CA PRO A 239 -17.98 17.74 -6.25
C PRO A 239 -18.31 19.13 -6.73
N LYS A 240 -19.06 19.24 -7.82
CA LYS A 240 -19.59 20.53 -8.28
C LYS A 240 -20.49 21.09 -7.19
N PRO A 241 -20.38 22.39 -6.86
CA PRO A 241 -21.21 23.04 -5.85
C PRO A 241 -22.71 22.96 -6.16
#